data_c6f7a4797e11d878dae8cbe07731dab2
#
_entry.id   c6f7a4797e11d878dae8cbe07731dab2
#
_cell.length_a   1.000
_cell.length_b   1.000
_cell.length_c   1.000
_cell.angle_alpha   90.00
_cell.angle_beta   90.00
_cell.angle_gamma   90.00
#
_symmetry.space_group_name_H-M   'P 1'
#
loop_
_entity.id
_entity.type
_entity.pdbx_description
1 polymer ?
#
loop_
_entity_poly.entity_id
_entity_poly.type
_entity_poly.pdbx_seq_one_letter_code
_entity_poly.pdbx_strand_id
1 'polypeptide(L)'
;YATLLPAEVGYLHVDTEAVIAIAQDGEQLAKLREMRDGFEFFDKPYDASQVKLQHIIVMNAEGLEPADDWESLADLEARGSEQLEATADERQRRANDQQRDDTATYTYTSGTTGPPKGVVQTSGNMLSMLESAEKCGVINQDMKAGGLFLFLPLAHSFGRLIELSGPYFNTPIVIAGIPT
;
A
#
# COMPACT_ATOMS: atom_id res chain seq x y z
N TYR A 1 -8.67 -3.98 0.92
CA TYR A 1 -9.42 -4.52 2.06
C TYR A 1 -9.16 -6.02 2.17
N ALA A 2 -8.95 -6.53 3.40
CA ALA A 2 -8.70 -7.96 3.66
C ALA A 2 -9.88 -8.87 3.23
N THR A 3 -11.06 -8.30 3.07
CA THR A 3 -12.30 -9.01 2.68
C THR A 3 -12.43 -9.26 1.17
N LEU A 4 -11.52 -8.73 0.34
CA LEU A 4 -11.56 -8.96 -1.10
C LEU A 4 -11.39 -10.45 -1.44
N LEU A 5 -12.10 -10.89 -2.48
CA LEU A 5 -11.97 -12.23 -3.03
C LEU A 5 -10.69 -12.36 -3.87
N PRO A 6 -10.17 -13.57 -4.11
CA PRO A 6 -8.96 -13.78 -4.93
C PRO A 6 -9.03 -13.13 -6.32
N ALA A 7 -10.17 -13.23 -7.00
CA ALA A 7 -10.37 -12.62 -8.32
C ALA A 7 -10.34 -11.08 -8.27
N GLU A 8 -10.85 -10.47 -7.21
CA GLU A 8 -10.79 -9.02 -7.00
C GLU A 8 -9.34 -8.56 -6.76
N VAL A 9 -8.61 -9.30 -5.93
CA VAL A 9 -7.17 -9.07 -5.69
C VAL A 9 -6.40 -9.24 -7.00
N GLY A 10 -6.68 -10.30 -7.76
CA GLY A 10 -6.07 -10.57 -9.06
C GLY A 10 -6.28 -9.43 -10.06
N TYR A 11 -7.51 -8.93 -10.15
CA TYR A 11 -7.82 -7.78 -11.02
C TYR A 11 -6.97 -6.55 -10.67
N LEU A 12 -6.84 -6.21 -9.39
CA LEU A 12 -6.02 -5.08 -8.95
C LEU A 12 -4.54 -5.27 -9.34
N HIS A 13 -4.02 -6.49 -9.20
CA HIS A 13 -2.62 -6.80 -9.56
C HIS A 13 -2.37 -6.71 -11.07
N VAL A 14 -3.30 -7.20 -11.89
CA VAL A 14 -3.19 -7.11 -13.35
C VAL A 14 -3.31 -5.67 -13.82
N ASP A 15 -4.27 -4.92 -13.31
CA ASP A 15 -4.53 -3.53 -13.71
C ASP A 15 -3.39 -2.57 -13.33
N THR A 16 -2.72 -2.81 -12.21
CA THR A 16 -1.57 -2.01 -11.74
C THR A 16 -0.22 -2.57 -12.19
N GLU A 17 -0.18 -3.76 -12.80
CA GLU A 17 1.06 -4.50 -13.10
C GLU A 17 1.97 -4.67 -11.88
N ALA A 18 1.36 -4.84 -10.68
CA ALA A 18 2.09 -4.96 -9.43
C ALA A 18 2.99 -6.19 -9.43
N VAL A 19 4.26 -5.98 -9.10
CA VAL A 19 5.29 -7.05 -9.08
C VAL A 19 5.60 -7.55 -7.66
N ILE A 20 5.20 -6.79 -6.63
CA ILE A 20 5.38 -7.13 -5.22
C ILE A 20 4.03 -7.04 -4.52
N ALA A 21 3.71 -8.03 -3.70
CA ALA A 21 2.57 -7.98 -2.79
C ALA A 21 3.03 -8.11 -1.34
N ILE A 22 2.41 -7.34 -0.44
CA ILE A 22 2.60 -7.50 1.00
C ILE A 22 1.29 -8.04 1.57
N ALA A 23 1.32 -9.29 2.04
CA ALA A 23 0.19 -9.97 2.66
C ALA A 23 0.24 -9.82 4.18
N GLN A 24 -0.91 -9.62 4.82
CA GLN A 24 -0.99 -9.52 6.27
C GLN A 24 -0.63 -10.86 6.93
N ASP A 25 -1.13 -11.96 6.39
CA ASP A 25 -1.08 -13.31 6.98
C ASP A 25 -1.27 -14.42 5.93
N GLY A 26 -1.40 -15.66 6.42
CA GLY A 26 -1.60 -16.84 5.57
C GLY A 26 -2.90 -16.85 4.79
N GLU A 27 -3.98 -16.22 5.29
CA GLU A 27 -5.24 -16.10 4.55
C GLU A 27 -5.05 -15.23 3.30
N GLN A 28 -4.37 -14.09 3.46
CA GLN A 28 -4.09 -13.21 2.33
C GLN A 28 -3.06 -13.82 1.37
N LEU A 29 -2.07 -14.56 1.87
CA LEU A 29 -1.14 -15.33 1.04
C LEU A 29 -1.88 -16.35 0.16
N ALA A 30 -2.86 -17.06 0.72
CA ALA A 30 -3.65 -18.04 -0.04
C ALA A 30 -4.40 -17.38 -1.22
N LYS A 31 -4.97 -16.19 -1.02
CA LYS A 31 -5.62 -15.43 -2.10
C LYS A 31 -4.66 -15.03 -3.22
N LEU A 32 -3.44 -14.62 -2.84
CA LEU A 32 -2.39 -14.26 -3.81
C LEU A 32 -1.93 -15.48 -4.62
N ARG A 33 -1.85 -16.66 -4.00
CA ARG A 33 -1.53 -17.92 -4.68
C ARG A 33 -2.63 -18.31 -5.66
N GLU A 34 -3.89 -18.27 -5.21
CA GLU A 34 -5.03 -18.63 -6.04
C GLU A 34 -5.13 -17.76 -7.30
N MET A 35 -4.97 -16.44 -7.17
CA MET A 35 -5.06 -15.55 -8.34
C MET A 35 -3.91 -15.72 -9.35
N ARG A 36 -2.76 -16.29 -8.94
CA ARG A 36 -1.59 -16.50 -9.84
C ARG A 36 -1.84 -17.52 -10.92
N ASP A 37 -2.76 -18.47 -10.69
CA ASP A 37 -3.10 -19.51 -11.66
C ASP A 37 -4.09 -19.04 -12.74
N GLY A 38 -4.50 -17.78 -12.66
CA GLY A 38 -5.54 -17.18 -13.49
C GLY A 38 -6.88 -17.15 -12.77
N PHE A 39 -7.77 -16.27 -13.21
CA PHE A 39 -9.07 -16.06 -12.59
C PHE A 39 -10.06 -15.48 -13.59
N GLU A 40 -11.34 -15.47 -13.22
CA GLU A 40 -12.40 -14.79 -13.95
C GLU A 40 -12.94 -13.64 -13.09
N PHE A 41 -13.12 -12.47 -13.71
CA PHE A 41 -13.67 -11.30 -13.01
C PHE A 41 -14.52 -10.46 -13.99
N PHE A 42 -15.78 -10.20 -13.63
CA PHE A 42 -16.77 -9.54 -14.50
C PHE A 42 -16.88 -10.18 -15.89
N ASP A 43 -17.10 -11.50 -15.93
CA ASP A 43 -17.23 -12.31 -17.17
C ASP A 43 -16.02 -12.20 -18.11
N LYS A 44 -14.87 -11.76 -17.61
CA LYS A 44 -13.61 -11.68 -18.34
C LYS A 44 -12.57 -12.61 -17.74
N PRO A 45 -12.01 -13.53 -18.53
CA PRO A 45 -10.90 -14.38 -18.08
C PRO A 45 -9.59 -13.59 -18.04
N TYR A 46 -8.77 -13.89 -17.04
CA TYR A 46 -7.42 -13.39 -16.87
C TYR A 46 -6.46 -14.57 -16.75
N ASP A 47 -5.54 -14.67 -17.67
CA ASP A 47 -4.52 -15.71 -17.69
C ASP A 47 -3.45 -15.49 -16.63
N ALA A 48 -2.82 -16.57 -16.15
CA ALA A 48 -1.65 -16.51 -15.27
C ALA A 48 -0.50 -15.63 -15.83
N SER A 49 -0.34 -15.58 -17.16
CA SER A 49 0.68 -14.74 -17.82
C SER A 49 0.46 -13.24 -17.67
N GLN A 50 -0.74 -12.80 -17.34
CA GLN A 50 -1.08 -11.40 -17.10
C GLN A 50 -0.74 -10.96 -15.68
N VAL A 51 -0.56 -11.92 -14.75
CA VAL A 51 -0.19 -11.62 -13.36
C VAL A 51 1.32 -11.42 -13.27
N LYS A 52 1.75 -10.18 -13.06
CA LYS A 52 3.18 -9.79 -12.99
C LYS A 52 3.81 -10.02 -11.62
N LEU A 53 3.07 -10.56 -10.65
CA LEU A 53 3.52 -10.75 -9.27
C LEU A 53 4.74 -11.68 -9.19
N GLN A 54 5.85 -11.15 -8.72
CA GLN A 54 7.14 -11.83 -8.60
C GLN A 54 7.48 -12.17 -7.15
N HIS A 55 7.18 -11.27 -6.21
CA HIS A 55 7.54 -11.40 -4.81
C HIS A 55 6.32 -11.22 -3.90
N ILE A 56 6.21 -12.11 -2.92
CA ILE A 56 5.20 -11.97 -1.85
C ILE A 56 5.92 -11.86 -0.52
N ILE A 57 5.58 -10.85 0.26
CA ILE A 57 6.09 -10.62 1.61
C ILE A 57 4.93 -10.81 2.59
N VAL A 58 5.12 -11.64 3.61
CA VAL A 58 4.08 -11.92 4.62
C VAL A 58 4.44 -11.24 5.93
N MET A 59 3.55 -10.39 6.46
CA MET A 59 3.77 -9.63 7.69
C MET A 59 3.72 -10.54 8.93
N ASN A 60 2.65 -11.35 9.05
CA ASN A 60 2.51 -12.35 10.10
C ASN A 60 2.63 -13.76 9.49
N ALA A 61 3.81 -14.34 9.61
CA ALA A 61 4.14 -15.66 9.08
C ALA A 61 3.96 -16.79 10.11
N GLU A 62 3.33 -16.52 11.25
CA GLU A 62 3.13 -17.53 12.30
C GLU A 62 2.34 -18.73 11.76
N GLY A 63 2.86 -19.94 11.98
CA GLY A 63 2.25 -21.18 11.52
C GLY A 63 2.34 -21.47 10.03
N LEU A 64 3.04 -20.64 9.25
CA LEU A 64 3.27 -20.90 7.83
C LEU A 64 4.54 -21.71 7.61
N GLU A 65 4.46 -22.73 6.76
CA GLU A 65 5.63 -23.49 6.33
C GLU A 65 6.45 -22.66 5.32
N PRO A 66 7.78 -22.65 5.43
CA PRO A 66 8.65 -21.98 4.46
C PRO A 66 8.40 -22.48 3.03
N ALA A 67 8.40 -21.55 2.06
CA ALA A 67 8.25 -21.86 0.65
C ALA A 67 9.00 -20.83 -0.22
N ASP A 68 9.32 -21.19 -1.45
CA ASP A 68 10.11 -20.35 -2.37
C ASP A 68 9.31 -19.18 -2.96
N ASP A 69 7.99 -19.16 -2.79
CA ASP A 69 7.09 -18.17 -3.40
C ASP A 69 6.78 -16.97 -2.49
N TRP A 70 7.28 -16.97 -1.25
CA TRP A 70 7.12 -15.87 -0.30
C TRP A 70 8.27 -15.80 0.71
N GLU A 71 8.45 -14.64 1.33
CA GLU A 71 9.34 -14.43 2.47
C GLU A 71 8.62 -13.67 3.60
N SER A 72 9.10 -13.81 4.85
CA SER A 72 8.53 -13.05 5.96
C SER A 72 9.04 -11.59 5.92
N LEU A 73 8.20 -10.67 6.41
CA LEU A 73 8.64 -9.28 6.60
C LEU A 73 9.85 -9.20 7.53
N ALA A 74 9.91 -10.04 8.57
CA ALA A 74 11.03 -10.09 9.52
C ALA A 74 12.36 -10.47 8.84
N ASP A 75 12.35 -11.46 7.93
CA ASP A 75 13.55 -11.86 7.17
C ASP A 75 13.99 -10.76 6.21
N LEU A 76 13.02 -10.12 5.54
CA LEU A 76 13.29 -8.98 4.67
C LEU A 76 13.92 -7.81 5.45
N GLU A 77 13.41 -7.48 6.63
CA GLU A 77 13.94 -6.42 7.49
C GLU A 77 15.35 -6.75 8.02
N ALA A 78 15.59 -8.01 8.41
CA ALA A 78 16.92 -8.46 8.84
C ALA A 78 17.95 -8.28 7.71
N ARG A 79 17.63 -8.77 6.50
CA ARG A 79 18.48 -8.62 5.31
C ARG A 79 18.67 -7.15 4.92
N GLY A 80 17.60 -6.33 5.01
CA GLY A 80 17.65 -4.89 4.74
C GLY A 80 18.57 -4.16 5.72
N SER A 81 18.53 -4.54 7.00
CA SER A 81 19.38 -3.96 8.05
C SER A 81 20.87 -4.22 7.81
N GLU A 82 21.23 -5.42 7.33
CA GLU A 82 22.61 -5.75 6.96
C GLU A 82 23.14 -4.93 5.79
N GLN A 83 22.25 -4.48 4.90
CA GLN A 83 22.60 -3.72 3.70
C GLN A 83 22.43 -2.21 3.87
N LEU A 84 22.07 -1.74 5.04
CA LEU A 84 21.66 -0.36 5.27
C LEU A 84 22.75 0.67 4.89
N GLU A 85 24.00 0.40 5.24
CA GLU A 85 25.14 1.25 4.90
C GLU A 85 25.49 1.15 3.41
N ALA A 86 25.55 -0.07 2.87
CA ALA A 86 25.92 -0.31 1.49
C ALA A 86 24.94 0.29 0.48
N THR A 87 23.68 0.48 0.87
CA THR A 87 22.62 1.03 0.00
C THR A 87 22.31 2.51 0.28
N ALA A 88 23.04 3.18 1.16
CA ALA A 88 22.74 4.55 1.60
C ALA A 88 22.67 5.54 0.44
N ASP A 89 23.70 5.56 -0.43
CA ASP A 89 23.78 6.46 -1.58
C ASP A 89 22.67 6.21 -2.59
N GLU A 90 22.35 4.94 -2.87
CA GLU A 90 21.27 4.58 -3.81
C GLU A 90 19.90 4.98 -3.25
N ARG A 91 19.65 4.79 -1.97
CA ARG A 91 18.41 5.25 -1.32
C ARG A 91 18.27 6.77 -1.38
N GLN A 92 19.36 7.49 -1.12
CA GLN A 92 19.37 8.95 -1.21
C GLN A 92 19.16 9.42 -2.64
N ARG A 93 19.80 8.77 -3.62
CA ARG A 93 19.59 9.06 -5.04
C ARG A 93 18.14 8.87 -5.45
N ARG A 94 17.53 7.73 -5.11
CA ARG A 94 16.11 7.45 -5.42
C ARG A 94 15.17 8.46 -4.78
N ALA A 95 15.44 8.87 -3.54
CA ALA A 95 14.65 9.89 -2.86
C ALA A 95 14.74 11.26 -3.57
N ASN A 96 15.94 11.62 -4.04
CA ASN A 96 16.17 12.90 -4.74
C ASN A 96 15.59 12.91 -6.16
N ASP A 97 15.54 11.75 -6.82
CA ASP A 97 15.04 11.61 -8.19
C ASP A 97 13.50 11.67 -8.27
N GLN A 98 12.78 11.56 -7.14
CA GLN A 98 11.33 11.63 -7.11
C GLN A 98 10.79 12.97 -7.60
N GLN A 99 9.81 12.90 -8.52
CA GLN A 99 9.16 14.07 -9.09
C GLN A 99 7.70 14.17 -8.61
N ARG A 100 7.15 15.38 -8.68
CA ARG A 100 5.74 15.61 -8.31
C ARG A 100 4.76 14.83 -9.18
N ASP A 101 5.13 14.56 -10.43
CA ASP A 101 4.30 13.84 -11.40
C ASP A 101 4.43 12.31 -11.30
N ASP A 102 5.35 11.80 -10.46
CA ASP A 102 5.49 10.37 -10.23
C ASP A 102 4.23 9.80 -9.56
N THR A 103 3.79 8.64 -10.03
CA THR A 103 2.68 7.92 -9.44
C THR A 103 3.02 7.48 -8.02
N ALA A 104 2.26 7.96 -7.04
CA ALA A 104 2.42 7.59 -5.63
C ALA A 104 1.53 6.40 -5.25
N THR A 105 0.29 6.38 -5.76
CA THR A 105 -0.66 5.31 -5.40
C THR A 105 -1.81 5.22 -6.41
N TYR A 106 -2.45 4.05 -6.43
CA TYR A 106 -3.72 3.80 -7.09
C TYR A 106 -4.81 3.63 -6.04
N THR A 107 -5.89 4.38 -6.14
CA THR A 107 -7.06 4.21 -5.27
C THR A 107 -8.23 3.71 -6.10
N TYR A 108 -8.72 2.50 -5.78
CA TYR A 108 -9.83 1.90 -6.51
C TYR A 108 -11.16 2.33 -5.93
N THR A 109 -12.05 2.74 -6.84
CA THR A 109 -13.44 3.09 -6.50
C THR A 109 -14.38 2.07 -7.13
N SER A 110 -15.40 1.65 -6.37
CA SER A 110 -16.49 0.84 -6.92
C SER A 110 -17.27 1.70 -7.91
N GLY A 111 -17.16 1.37 -9.21
CA GLY A 111 -18.04 1.96 -10.21
C GLY A 111 -19.49 1.51 -10.00
N THR A 112 -20.46 2.31 -10.44
CA THR A 112 -21.89 1.92 -10.44
C THR A 112 -22.18 0.80 -11.44
N THR A 113 -21.32 0.62 -12.43
CA THR A 113 -21.46 -0.39 -13.49
C THR A 113 -20.07 -0.86 -13.93
N GLY A 114 -19.78 -2.15 -13.75
CA GLY A 114 -18.52 -2.77 -14.18
C GLY A 114 -17.42 -2.83 -13.10
N PRO A 115 -16.21 -3.29 -13.47
CA PRO A 115 -15.10 -3.48 -12.54
C PRO A 115 -14.66 -2.15 -11.89
N PRO A 116 -14.06 -2.23 -10.70
CA PRO A 116 -13.49 -1.07 -10.03
C PRO A 116 -12.52 -0.30 -10.93
N LYS A 117 -12.47 1.02 -10.80
CA LYS A 117 -11.57 1.89 -11.57
C LYS A 117 -10.46 2.42 -10.68
N GLY A 118 -9.22 2.26 -11.13
CA GLY A 118 -8.04 2.79 -10.46
C GLY A 118 -7.86 4.29 -10.73
N VAL A 119 -7.93 5.09 -9.67
CA VAL A 119 -7.60 6.52 -9.72
C VAL A 119 -6.11 6.66 -9.44
N VAL A 120 -5.36 7.16 -10.42
CA VAL A 120 -3.94 7.46 -10.26
C VAL A 120 -3.79 8.72 -9.42
N GLN A 121 -3.03 8.63 -8.34
CA GLN A 121 -2.67 9.77 -7.50
C GLN A 121 -1.16 9.96 -7.55
N THR A 122 -0.72 11.16 -7.93
CA THR A 122 0.70 11.49 -8.00
C THR A 122 1.21 12.00 -6.64
N SER A 123 2.54 12.01 -6.46
CA SER A 123 3.20 12.65 -5.32
C SER A 123 2.77 14.11 -5.19
N GLY A 124 2.63 14.82 -6.33
CA GLY A 124 2.14 16.20 -6.38
C GLY A 124 0.70 16.36 -5.88
N ASN A 125 -0.19 15.42 -6.19
CA ASN A 125 -1.57 15.46 -5.68
C ASN A 125 -1.58 15.38 -4.15
N MET A 126 -0.82 14.43 -3.58
CA MET A 126 -0.71 14.25 -2.13
C MET A 126 -0.15 15.50 -1.45
N LEU A 127 0.97 16.03 -1.96
CA LEU A 127 1.59 17.23 -1.43
C LEU A 127 0.67 18.46 -1.53
N SER A 128 -0.03 18.63 -2.66
CA SER A 128 -0.97 19.75 -2.83
C SER A 128 -2.13 19.74 -1.83
N MET A 129 -2.58 18.54 -1.43
CA MET A 129 -3.60 18.41 -0.38
C MET A 129 -3.04 18.85 0.99
N LEU A 130 -1.82 18.44 1.33
CA LEU A 130 -1.16 18.81 2.59
C LEU A 130 -0.87 20.33 2.63
N GLU A 131 -0.32 20.89 1.56
CA GLU A 131 -0.09 22.33 1.41
C GLU A 131 -1.39 23.14 1.53
N SER A 132 -2.49 22.62 0.98
CA SER A 132 -3.80 23.27 1.09
C SER A 132 -4.35 23.20 2.51
N ALA A 133 -4.21 22.07 3.21
CA ALA A 133 -4.61 21.91 4.61
C ALA A 133 -3.84 22.89 5.53
N GLU A 134 -2.54 23.09 5.25
CA GLU A 134 -1.72 24.07 5.96
C GLU A 134 -2.22 25.49 5.73
N LYS A 135 -2.39 25.90 4.46
CA LYS A 135 -2.84 27.26 4.08
C LYS A 135 -4.23 27.59 4.61
N CYS A 136 -5.13 26.61 4.66
CA CYS A 136 -6.48 26.79 5.21
C CYS A 136 -6.52 26.77 6.75
N GLY A 137 -5.39 26.51 7.43
CA GLY A 137 -5.34 26.42 8.89
C GLY A 137 -6.09 25.21 9.46
N VAL A 138 -6.41 24.20 8.65
CA VAL A 138 -7.05 22.95 9.09
C VAL A 138 -6.15 22.22 10.08
N ILE A 139 -4.84 22.29 9.85
CA ILE A 139 -3.83 21.78 10.78
C ILE A 139 -3.06 22.98 11.34
N ASN A 140 -3.30 23.29 12.59
CA ASN A 140 -2.70 24.41 13.28
C ASN A 140 -1.66 23.97 14.32
N GLN A 141 -1.03 24.94 15.00
CA GLN A 141 0.02 24.69 16.00
C GLN A 141 -0.49 23.85 17.19
N ASP A 142 -1.75 24.02 17.59
CA ASP A 142 -2.33 23.29 18.72
C ASP A 142 -2.57 21.82 18.37
N MET A 143 -2.97 21.54 17.13
CA MET A 143 -3.08 20.15 16.62
C MET A 143 -1.73 19.47 16.51
N LYS A 144 -0.68 20.19 16.14
CA LYS A 144 0.69 19.67 16.10
C LYS A 144 1.17 19.20 17.48
N ALA A 145 0.74 19.85 18.54
CA ALA A 145 1.06 19.47 19.93
C ALA A 145 0.21 18.29 20.45
N GLY A 146 -1.02 18.13 19.93
CA GLY A 146 -1.97 17.10 20.40
C GLY A 146 -1.87 15.74 19.69
N GLY A 147 -1.35 15.71 18.47
CA GLY A 147 -1.33 14.52 17.63
C GLY A 147 -2.56 14.33 16.73
N LEU A 148 -2.43 13.50 15.74
CA LEU A 148 -3.49 13.12 14.79
C LEU A 148 -4.02 11.73 15.12
N PHE A 149 -5.33 11.57 15.12
CA PHE A 149 -5.95 10.27 15.36
C PHE A 149 -6.34 9.57 14.06
N LEU A 150 -5.65 8.47 13.74
CA LEU A 150 -5.91 7.65 12.57
C LEU A 150 -6.82 6.48 12.94
N PHE A 151 -8.08 6.57 12.57
CA PHE A 151 -9.09 5.54 12.78
C PHE A 151 -9.65 4.95 11.48
N LEU A 152 -9.32 5.56 10.34
CA LEU A 152 -9.75 5.09 9.03
C LEU A 152 -8.73 4.11 8.46
N PRO A 153 -9.20 3.07 7.72
CA PRO A 153 -8.30 2.20 6.98
C PRO A 153 -7.46 2.99 5.96
N LEU A 154 -6.19 2.61 5.78
CA LEU A 154 -5.30 3.23 4.79
C LEU A 154 -5.73 2.97 3.33
N ALA A 155 -6.63 2.00 3.11
CA ALA A 155 -7.30 1.82 1.83
C ALA A 155 -8.25 2.98 1.48
N HIS A 156 -8.63 3.80 2.46
CA HIS A 156 -9.44 5.00 2.27
C HIS A 156 -8.55 6.22 2.07
N SER A 157 -8.79 7.03 1.04
CA SER A 157 -7.96 8.20 0.69
C SER A 157 -7.80 9.20 1.84
N PHE A 158 -8.84 9.40 2.66
CA PHE A 158 -8.76 10.27 3.83
C PHE A 158 -7.88 9.68 4.95
N GLY A 159 -7.87 8.36 5.13
CA GLY A 159 -6.94 7.70 6.05
C GLY A 159 -5.48 7.95 5.65
N ARG A 160 -5.17 7.85 4.36
CA ARG A 160 -3.85 8.20 3.84
C ARG A 160 -3.46 9.65 4.02
N LEU A 161 -4.42 10.56 3.88
CA LEU A 161 -4.15 11.98 4.13
C LEU A 161 -3.73 12.21 5.59
N ILE A 162 -4.42 11.58 6.56
CA ILE A 162 -4.06 11.67 7.99
C ILE A 162 -2.66 11.06 8.21
N GLU A 163 -2.38 9.88 7.63
CA GLU A 163 -1.07 9.23 7.72
C GLU A 163 0.05 10.15 7.22
N LEU A 164 -0.09 10.71 6.01
CA LEU A 164 0.91 11.59 5.41
C LEU A 164 1.05 12.93 6.13
N SER A 165 0.00 13.38 6.82
CA SER A 165 0.03 14.61 7.62
C SER A 165 1.00 14.50 8.79
N GLY A 166 1.19 13.31 9.38
CA GLY A 166 2.12 13.13 10.48
C GLY A 166 3.55 13.56 10.15
N PRO A 167 4.23 12.91 9.20
CA PRO A 167 5.58 13.29 8.80
C PRO A 167 5.66 14.68 8.17
N TYR A 168 4.66 15.09 7.38
CA TYR A 168 4.67 16.40 6.73
C TYR A 168 4.63 17.56 7.74
N PHE A 169 3.78 17.45 8.78
CA PHE A 169 3.64 18.49 9.81
C PHE A 169 4.49 18.24 11.06
N ASN A 170 5.29 17.17 11.06
CA ASN A 170 6.05 16.71 12.23
C ASN A 170 5.14 16.53 13.47
N THR A 171 4.01 15.81 13.28
CA THR A 171 2.96 15.61 14.28
C THR A 171 2.81 14.14 14.58
N PRO A 172 2.75 13.70 15.85
CA PRO A 172 2.51 12.33 16.21
C PRO A 172 1.19 11.81 15.65
N ILE A 173 1.18 10.55 15.19
CA ILE A 173 -0.04 9.86 14.78
C ILE A 173 -0.38 8.81 15.84
N VAL A 174 -1.60 8.86 16.33
CA VAL A 174 -2.17 7.83 17.21
C VAL A 174 -3.06 6.93 16.35
N ILE A 175 -2.67 5.67 16.20
CA ILE A 175 -3.42 4.69 15.41
C ILE A 175 -4.45 4.02 16.32
N ALA A 176 -5.72 4.04 15.90
CA ALA A 176 -6.76 3.29 16.59
C ALA A 176 -6.47 1.79 16.49
N GLY A 177 -6.49 1.09 17.62
CA GLY A 177 -6.48 -0.37 17.61
C GLY A 177 -7.71 -0.90 16.87
N ILE A 178 -7.56 -2.02 16.17
CA ILE A 178 -8.71 -2.72 15.59
C ILE A 178 -9.56 -3.21 16.77
N PRO A 179 -10.86 -2.86 16.85
CA PRO A 179 -11.73 -3.46 17.86
C PRO A 179 -11.74 -4.97 17.64
N THR A 180 -11.28 -5.71 18.64
CA THR A 180 -11.35 -7.19 18.68
C THR A 180 -12.77 -7.65 18.96
#